data_47e358031de16c85f4f793efc74b1966
#
_entry.id   47e358031de16c85f4f793efc74b1966
#
_cell.length_a   1.000
_cell.length_b   1.000
_cell.length_c   1.000
_cell.angle_alpha   90.00
_cell.angle_beta   90.00
_cell.angle_gamma   90.00
#
_symmetry.space_group_name_H-M   'P 1'
#
loop_
_entity.id
_entity.type
_entity.pdbx_description
1 polymer ?
#
loop_
_entity_poly.entity_id
_entity_poly.type
_entity_poly.pdbx_seq_one_letter_code
_entity_poly.pdbx_strand_id
1 'polypeptide(L)'
;HTVLTPGMTIRQVLASAFDFLYDMEAQMNEICDKMGDATSEELEQYMEDLGTIQDLLTMHDFYMIDAKVEEVARALGLMDIGLDRDVTELSGGQRTKVLLGKLLLEKPDILLLDEPTNYLDAEHIEWLKRYLNEYENAFILISHDIPFLNSVINLIYHMDNQELTRYVGDYDKFQEVYAMKKSQLEAAYNRQQKEIADLRDFVARNKARVSTRNMAMSRQKKLDKMDVIELAAEKPKPEFSFKEGRTTG
;
A
#
# COMPACT_ATOMS: atom_id res chain seq x y z
N HIS A 1 -4.14 9.61 -9.60
CA HIS A 1 -3.95 10.93 -8.98
C HIS A 1 -5.28 11.66 -9.02
N THR A 2 -5.97 11.71 -7.88
CA THR A 2 -7.17 12.54 -7.74
C THR A 2 -6.72 13.99 -7.74
N VAL A 3 -7.08 14.73 -8.79
CA VAL A 3 -6.75 16.15 -8.91
C VAL A 3 -7.81 16.96 -8.17
N LEU A 4 -7.40 17.83 -7.26
CA LEU A 4 -8.32 18.77 -6.61
C LEU A 4 -8.77 19.82 -7.64
N THR A 5 -10.07 19.96 -7.82
CA THR A 5 -10.65 20.92 -8.76
C THR A 5 -10.65 22.31 -8.13
N PRO A 6 -10.03 23.32 -8.76
CA PRO A 6 -10.07 24.70 -8.27
C PRO A 6 -11.52 25.21 -8.10
N GLY A 7 -11.77 25.96 -7.03
CA GLY A 7 -13.08 26.50 -6.73
C GLY A 7 -14.00 25.58 -5.90
N MET A 8 -13.54 24.36 -5.57
CA MET A 8 -14.24 23.49 -4.62
C MET A 8 -13.77 23.74 -3.18
N THR A 9 -14.71 23.66 -2.25
CA THR A 9 -14.41 23.67 -0.81
C THR A 9 -13.95 22.28 -0.33
N ILE A 10 -13.31 22.21 0.84
CA ILE A 10 -12.94 20.93 1.48
C ILE A 10 -14.16 20.03 1.62
N ARG A 11 -15.30 20.58 2.10
CA ARG A 11 -16.57 19.84 2.23
C ARG A 11 -17.02 19.24 0.90
N GLN A 12 -16.98 20.03 -0.17
CA GLN A 12 -17.39 19.57 -1.50
C GLN A 12 -16.48 18.44 -2.03
N VAL A 13 -15.17 18.55 -1.81
CA VAL A 13 -14.24 17.48 -2.21
C VAL A 13 -14.49 16.20 -1.43
N LEU A 14 -14.73 16.28 -0.12
CA LEU A 14 -15.04 15.10 0.69
C LEU A 14 -16.38 14.49 0.30
N ALA A 15 -17.42 15.32 0.11
CA ALA A 15 -18.75 14.88 -0.30
C ALA A 15 -18.76 14.25 -1.71
N SER A 16 -17.83 14.63 -2.58
CA SER A 16 -17.71 14.04 -3.93
C SER A 16 -17.34 12.54 -3.92
N ALA A 17 -16.91 11.98 -2.77
CA ALA A 17 -16.80 10.54 -2.58
C ALA A 17 -18.14 9.81 -2.78
N PHE A 18 -19.25 10.51 -2.68
CA PHE A 18 -20.63 10.01 -2.78
C PHE A 18 -21.37 10.52 -4.02
N ASP A 19 -20.66 11.02 -5.04
CA ASP A 19 -21.26 11.60 -6.25
C ASP A 19 -22.31 10.66 -6.87
N PHE A 20 -22.08 9.34 -6.85
CA PHE A 20 -23.04 8.36 -7.37
C PHE A 20 -24.40 8.35 -6.63
N LEU A 21 -24.40 8.69 -5.33
CA LEU A 21 -25.65 8.82 -4.56
C LEU A 21 -26.38 10.13 -4.86
N TYR A 22 -25.65 11.23 -5.07
CA TYR A 22 -26.23 12.49 -5.52
C TYR A 22 -26.82 12.37 -6.93
N ASP A 23 -26.18 11.61 -7.82
CA ASP A 23 -26.73 11.30 -9.14
C ASP A 23 -28.01 10.49 -9.04
N MET A 24 -28.10 9.53 -8.12
CA MET A 24 -29.33 8.77 -7.85
C MET A 24 -30.44 9.66 -7.28
N GLU A 25 -30.12 10.57 -6.36
CA GLU A 25 -31.08 11.54 -5.85
C GLU A 25 -31.60 12.46 -6.97
N ALA A 26 -30.71 12.93 -7.85
CA ALA A 26 -31.11 13.74 -9.01
C ALA A 26 -32.05 12.97 -9.95
N GLN A 27 -31.79 11.69 -10.21
CA GLN A 27 -32.65 10.81 -10.98
C GLN A 27 -34.03 10.65 -10.31
N MET A 28 -34.05 10.46 -8.99
CA MET A 28 -35.29 10.37 -8.21
C MET A 28 -36.14 11.63 -8.38
N ASN A 29 -35.54 12.82 -8.29
CA ASN A 29 -36.21 14.09 -8.47
C ASN A 29 -36.76 14.26 -9.90
N GLU A 30 -35.98 13.88 -10.93
CA GLU A 30 -36.39 13.89 -12.32
C GLU A 30 -37.60 12.98 -12.58
N ILE A 31 -37.61 11.78 -11.98
CA ILE A 31 -38.76 10.87 -12.07
C ILE A 31 -40.00 11.50 -11.41
N CYS A 32 -39.86 12.08 -10.22
CA CYS A 32 -40.94 12.76 -9.53
C CYS A 32 -41.58 13.90 -10.39
N ASP A 33 -40.72 14.68 -11.07
CA ASP A 33 -41.20 15.75 -11.95
C ASP A 33 -41.97 15.19 -13.15
N LYS A 34 -41.56 14.06 -13.73
CA LYS A 34 -42.22 13.40 -14.85
C LYS A 34 -43.56 12.75 -14.49
N MET A 35 -43.75 12.37 -13.23
CA MET A 35 -44.98 11.70 -12.78
C MET A 35 -46.22 12.58 -12.93
N GLY A 36 -46.03 13.92 -12.92
CA GLY A 36 -47.18 14.86 -13.06
C GLY A 36 -47.92 14.76 -14.38
N ASP A 37 -47.23 14.37 -15.46
CA ASP A 37 -47.78 14.29 -16.82
C ASP A 37 -47.82 12.85 -17.37
N ALA A 38 -47.56 11.84 -16.52
CA ALA A 38 -47.39 10.44 -16.90
C ALA A 38 -48.75 9.75 -17.16
N THR A 39 -48.78 8.81 -18.10
CA THR A 39 -49.87 7.84 -18.28
C THR A 39 -49.91 6.82 -17.12
N SER A 40 -51.02 6.08 -16.99
CA SER A 40 -51.18 5.09 -15.91
C SER A 40 -50.09 4.00 -15.93
N GLU A 41 -49.65 3.58 -17.13
CA GLU A 41 -48.59 2.56 -17.28
C GLU A 41 -47.23 3.15 -16.94
N GLU A 42 -46.91 4.35 -17.37
CA GLU A 42 -45.68 5.06 -17.02
C GLU A 42 -45.60 5.36 -15.52
N LEU A 43 -46.73 5.68 -14.89
CA LEU A 43 -46.80 5.96 -13.47
C LEU A 43 -46.42 4.71 -12.63
N GLU A 44 -46.87 3.53 -13.03
CA GLU A 44 -46.56 2.26 -12.37
C GLU A 44 -45.07 1.99 -12.44
N GLN A 45 -44.42 2.17 -13.61
CA GLN A 45 -42.98 2.04 -13.79
C GLN A 45 -42.21 3.07 -12.96
N TYR A 46 -42.62 4.33 -12.96
CA TYR A 46 -41.96 5.38 -12.18
C TYR A 46 -42.02 5.10 -10.67
N MET A 47 -43.14 4.55 -10.18
CA MET A 47 -43.25 4.17 -8.77
C MET A 47 -42.30 3.02 -8.39
N GLU A 48 -42.09 2.03 -9.26
CA GLU A 48 -41.14 0.94 -9.07
C GLU A 48 -39.69 1.46 -9.06
N ASP A 49 -39.35 2.32 -10.04
CA ASP A 49 -38.01 2.92 -10.14
C ASP A 49 -37.69 3.79 -8.91
N LEU A 50 -38.66 4.62 -8.45
CA LEU A 50 -38.53 5.42 -7.24
C LEU A 50 -38.30 4.56 -6.00
N GLY A 51 -39.07 3.49 -5.86
CA GLY A 51 -38.86 2.53 -4.75
C GLY A 51 -37.43 1.95 -4.74
N THR A 52 -36.98 1.51 -5.90
CA THR A 52 -35.64 0.97 -6.06
C THR A 52 -34.54 1.98 -5.72
N ILE A 53 -34.66 3.23 -6.23
CA ILE A 53 -33.67 4.28 -5.93
C ILE A 53 -33.69 4.63 -4.44
N GLN A 54 -34.86 4.75 -3.83
CA GLN A 54 -35.00 5.08 -2.41
C GLN A 54 -34.41 4.00 -1.51
N ASP A 55 -34.60 2.73 -1.86
CA ASP A 55 -33.98 1.60 -1.13
C ASP A 55 -32.45 1.67 -1.24
N LEU A 56 -31.89 1.95 -2.42
CA LEU A 56 -30.45 2.11 -2.63
C LEU A 56 -29.89 3.30 -1.84
N LEU A 57 -30.54 4.47 -1.88
CA LEU A 57 -30.13 5.63 -1.10
C LEU A 57 -30.14 5.35 0.40
N THR A 58 -31.14 4.62 0.88
CA THR A 58 -31.24 4.21 2.29
C THR A 58 -30.16 3.21 2.67
N MET A 59 -29.92 2.20 1.83
CA MET A 59 -28.91 1.17 2.06
C MET A 59 -27.48 1.74 2.11
N HIS A 60 -27.22 2.80 1.36
CA HIS A 60 -25.94 3.49 1.34
C HIS A 60 -25.83 4.67 2.33
N ASP A 61 -26.80 4.81 3.23
CA ASP A 61 -26.83 5.89 4.24
C ASP A 61 -26.73 7.31 3.65
N PHE A 62 -27.40 7.58 2.52
CA PHE A 62 -27.33 8.87 1.82
C PHE A 62 -27.57 10.06 2.77
N TYR A 63 -28.57 9.95 3.63
CA TYR A 63 -28.94 11.01 4.58
C TYR A 63 -27.91 11.24 5.69
N MET A 64 -26.89 10.39 5.80
CA MET A 64 -25.79 10.49 6.78
C MET A 64 -24.49 11.01 6.16
N ILE A 65 -24.47 11.39 4.90
CA ILE A 65 -23.25 11.82 4.18
C ILE A 65 -22.58 12.98 4.92
N ASP A 66 -23.31 14.02 5.31
CA ASP A 66 -22.74 15.16 6.01
C ASP A 66 -22.08 14.74 7.33
N ALA A 67 -22.71 13.86 8.09
CA ALA A 67 -22.15 13.34 9.34
C ALA A 67 -20.86 12.53 9.08
N LYS A 68 -20.84 11.68 8.05
CA LYS A 68 -19.64 10.90 7.64
C LYS A 68 -18.49 11.82 7.19
N VAL A 69 -18.80 12.86 6.43
CA VAL A 69 -17.84 13.88 5.99
C VAL A 69 -17.24 14.62 7.21
N GLU A 70 -18.06 15.04 8.17
CA GLU A 70 -17.59 15.73 9.37
C GLU A 70 -16.78 14.81 10.28
N GLU A 71 -17.16 13.56 10.42
CA GLU A 71 -16.42 12.56 11.20
C GLU A 71 -14.99 12.40 10.65
N VAL A 72 -14.84 12.12 9.34
CA VAL A 72 -13.54 11.95 8.70
C VAL A 72 -12.74 13.25 8.70
N ALA A 73 -13.40 14.39 8.48
CA ALA A 73 -12.76 15.69 8.53
C ALA A 73 -12.18 15.99 9.92
N ARG A 74 -12.90 15.68 10.98
CA ARG A 74 -12.45 15.82 12.37
C ARG A 74 -11.27 14.88 12.65
N ALA A 75 -11.41 13.64 12.23
CA ALA A 75 -10.40 12.60 12.42
C ALA A 75 -9.06 12.91 11.74
N LEU A 76 -9.06 13.71 10.69
CA LEU A 76 -7.85 14.13 9.95
C LEU A 76 -7.40 15.56 10.28
N GLY A 77 -8.04 16.23 11.26
CA GLY A 77 -7.72 17.61 11.65
C GLY A 77 -8.06 18.64 10.58
N LEU A 78 -9.08 18.39 9.75
CA LEU A 78 -9.52 19.33 8.71
C LEU A 78 -10.52 20.36 9.24
N MET A 79 -11.15 20.11 10.41
CA MET A 79 -12.11 21.03 11.02
C MET A 79 -11.46 22.36 11.41
N ASP A 80 -10.22 22.33 11.89
CA ASP A 80 -9.47 23.53 12.29
C ASP A 80 -9.10 24.43 11.10
N ILE A 81 -9.05 23.84 9.90
CA ILE A 81 -8.79 24.56 8.65
C ILE A 81 -10.04 25.31 8.18
N GLY A 82 -11.22 24.76 8.49
CA GLY A 82 -12.53 25.20 8.01
C GLY A 82 -12.97 24.51 6.72
N LEU A 83 -14.10 23.77 6.79
CA LEU A 83 -14.56 22.94 5.68
C LEU A 83 -15.03 23.73 4.45
N ASP A 84 -15.36 25.01 4.62
CA ASP A 84 -15.81 25.88 3.53
C ASP A 84 -14.65 26.59 2.82
N ARG A 85 -13.42 26.30 3.21
CA ARG A 85 -12.21 26.86 2.59
C ARG A 85 -11.95 26.23 1.22
N ASP A 86 -11.54 27.06 0.24
CA ASP A 86 -11.17 26.62 -1.10
C ASP A 86 -9.89 25.75 -1.05
N VAL A 87 -9.91 24.62 -1.76
CA VAL A 87 -8.78 23.68 -1.78
C VAL A 87 -7.52 24.26 -2.44
N THR A 88 -7.64 25.31 -3.23
CA THR A 88 -6.48 26.00 -3.84
C THR A 88 -5.63 26.76 -2.82
N GLU A 89 -6.25 27.19 -1.71
CA GLU A 89 -5.58 27.91 -0.63
C GLU A 89 -4.83 27.02 0.35
N LEU A 90 -4.96 25.69 0.21
CA LEU A 90 -4.38 24.72 1.13
C LEU A 90 -2.89 24.52 0.88
N SER A 91 -2.13 24.29 1.96
CA SER A 91 -0.76 23.79 1.86
C SER A 91 -0.72 22.37 1.27
N GLY A 92 0.46 21.93 0.79
CA GLY A 92 0.62 20.58 0.25
C GLY A 92 0.18 19.48 1.21
N GLY A 93 0.57 19.57 2.49
CA GLY A 93 0.16 18.60 3.52
C GLY A 93 -1.34 18.61 3.78
N GLN A 94 -1.97 19.79 3.81
CA GLN A 94 -3.42 19.91 3.96
C GLN A 94 -4.18 19.30 2.77
N ARG A 95 -3.71 19.52 1.55
CA ARG A 95 -4.28 18.88 0.33
C ARG A 95 -4.18 17.35 0.42
N THR A 96 -3.04 16.83 0.89
CA THR A 96 -2.87 15.37 1.08
C THR A 96 -3.87 14.83 2.09
N LYS A 97 -4.12 15.52 3.21
CA LYS A 97 -5.15 15.12 4.18
C LYS A 97 -6.57 15.11 3.58
N VAL A 98 -6.92 16.10 2.77
CA VAL A 98 -8.24 16.15 2.09
C VAL A 98 -8.39 14.99 1.12
N LEU A 99 -7.36 14.69 0.31
CA LEU A 99 -7.37 13.57 -0.62
C LEU A 99 -7.44 12.21 0.11
N LEU A 100 -6.73 12.08 1.22
CA LEU A 100 -6.83 10.90 2.08
C LEU A 100 -8.28 10.75 2.60
N GLY A 101 -8.86 11.82 3.14
CA GLY A 101 -10.23 11.81 3.65
C GLY A 101 -11.26 11.39 2.59
N LYS A 102 -11.16 11.94 1.38
CA LYS A 102 -11.99 11.55 0.25
C LYS A 102 -11.86 10.06 -0.05
N LEU A 103 -10.61 9.57 -0.16
CA LEU A 103 -10.32 8.17 -0.46
C LEU A 103 -10.87 7.21 0.60
N LEU A 104 -10.79 7.57 1.89
CA LEU A 104 -11.36 6.78 2.98
C LEU A 104 -12.90 6.76 2.92
N LEU A 105 -13.54 7.86 2.53
CA LEU A 105 -14.99 7.94 2.36
C LEU A 105 -15.49 7.13 1.15
N GLU A 106 -14.71 7.04 0.08
CA GLU A 106 -15.02 6.24 -1.13
C GLU A 106 -15.07 4.73 -0.84
N LYS A 107 -14.35 4.26 0.18
CA LYS A 107 -14.27 2.84 0.59
C LYS A 107 -14.05 1.87 -0.60
N PRO A 108 -12.99 2.05 -1.41
CA PRO A 108 -12.76 1.20 -2.57
C PRO A 108 -12.52 -0.27 -2.18
N ASP A 109 -12.74 -1.21 -3.13
CA ASP A 109 -12.45 -2.64 -2.92
C ASP A 109 -10.97 -2.90 -2.60
N ILE A 110 -10.06 -2.09 -3.15
CA ILE A 110 -8.63 -2.12 -2.85
C ILE A 110 -8.16 -0.70 -2.57
N LEU A 111 -7.78 -0.44 -1.34
CA LEU A 111 -7.26 0.85 -0.89
C LEU A 111 -5.73 0.87 -1.01
N LEU A 112 -5.18 1.82 -1.76
CA LEU A 112 -3.73 1.98 -1.94
C LEU A 112 -3.26 3.20 -1.16
N LEU A 113 -2.40 2.99 -0.15
CA LEU A 113 -1.87 4.04 0.71
C LEU A 113 -0.34 4.07 0.63
N ASP A 114 0.20 5.23 0.25
CA ASP A 114 1.63 5.50 0.22
C ASP A 114 1.95 6.59 1.26
N GLU A 115 2.68 6.20 2.32
CA GLU A 115 3.06 7.04 3.46
C GLU A 115 1.88 7.85 4.05
N PRO A 116 0.75 7.22 4.42
CA PRO A 116 -0.45 7.94 4.83
C PRO A 116 -0.33 8.66 6.17
N THR A 117 0.66 8.31 6.98
CA THR A 117 0.95 8.96 8.27
C THR A 117 1.67 10.30 8.12
N ASN A 118 2.22 10.59 6.94
CA ASN A 118 2.84 11.88 6.68
C ASN A 118 1.80 12.99 6.86
N TYR A 119 2.18 14.04 7.56
CA TYR A 119 1.33 15.19 7.88
C TYR A 119 0.20 14.95 8.90
N LEU A 120 0.09 13.73 9.47
CA LEU A 120 -0.82 13.42 10.58
C LEU A 120 -0.07 13.53 11.92
N ASP A 121 -0.75 14.03 12.93
CA ASP A 121 -0.27 13.96 14.30
C ASP A 121 -0.67 12.62 14.97
N ALA A 122 -0.22 12.42 16.20
CA ALA A 122 -0.39 11.15 16.90
C ALA A 122 -1.86 10.75 17.08
N GLU A 123 -2.76 11.70 17.33
CA GLU A 123 -4.19 11.42 17.53
C GLU A 123 -4.84 10.95 16.21
N HIS A 124 -4.53 11.63 15.12
CA HIS A 124 -5.04 11.27 13.80
C HIS A 124 -4.47 9.93 13.29
N ILE A 125 -3.21 9.61 13.62
CA ILE A 125 -2.62 8.31 13.33
C ILE A 125 -3.35 7.19 14.10
N GLU A 126 -3.68 7.39 15.37
CA GLU A 126 -4.42 6.40 16.16
C GLU A 126 -5.84 6.17 15.61
N TRP A 127 -6.49 7.21 15.12
CA TRP A 127 -7.77 7.05 14.44
C TRP A 127 -7.61 6.25 13.12
N LEU A 128 -6.60 6.57 12.30
CA LEU A 128 -6.33 5.86 11.05
C LEU A 128 -6.03 4.37 11.28
N LYS A 129 -5.29 4.03 12.35
CA LYS A 129 -5.07 2.62 12.76
C LYS A 129 -6.39 1.90 13.02
N ARG A 130 -7.29 2.51 13.79
CA ARG A 130 -8.61 1.92 14.07
C ARG A 130 -9.40 1.73 12.79
N TYR A 131 -9.45 2.76 11.94
CA TYR A 131 -10.14 2.71 10.66
C TYR A 131 -9.63 1.57 9.77
N LEU A 132 -8.31 1.40 9.62
CA LEU A 132 -7.71 0.34 8.82
C LEU A 132 -7.92 -1.07 9.40
N ASN A 133 -7.93 -1.20 10.73
CA ASN A 133 -8.24 -2.49 11.37
C ASN A 133 -9.70 -2.92 11.21
N GLU A 134 -10.60 -1.97 11.04
CA GLU A 134 -12.04 -2.18 10.80
C GLU A 134 -12.39 -2.17 9.31
N TYR A 135 -11.42 -1.94 8.44
CA TYR A 135 -11.65 -1.85 7.00
C TYR A 135 -12.06 -3.21 6.43
N GLU A 136 -13.25 -3.29 5.85
CA GLU A 136 -13.85 -4.55 5.37
C GLU A 136 -13.18 -5.11 4.13
N ASN A 137 -12.61 -4.23 3.29
CA ASN A 137 -11.97 -4.59 2.04
C ASN A 137 -10.46 -4.72 2.19
N ALA A 138 -9.74 -4.98 1.09
CA ALA A 138 -8.30 -5.09 1.10
C ALA A 138 -7.63 -3.71 1.05
N PHE A 139 -6.48 -3.57 1.72
CA PHE A 139 -5.60 -2.41 1.51
C PHE A 139 -4.16 -2.82 1.29
N ILE A 140 -3.42 -1.99 0.54
CA ILE A 140 -1.98 -2.09 0.34
C ILE A 140 -1.37 -0.82 0.91
N LEU A 141 -0.42 -0.99 1.82
CA LEU A 141 0.20 0.09 2.57
C LEU A 141 1.71 0.09 2.34
N ILE A 142 2.24 1.27 1.99
CA ILE A 142 3.67 1.55 1.97
C ILE A 142 3.93 2.56 3.08
N SER A 143 4.82 2.23 4.02
CA SER A 143 5.23 3.13 5.09
C SER A 143 6.59 2.75 5.67
N HIS A 144 7.30 3.73 6.20
CA HIS A 144 8.51 3.55 7.00
C HIS A 144 8.24 3.71 8.51
N ASP A 145 7.01 4.00 8.91
CA ASP A 145 6.56 4.03 10.30
C ASP A 145 6.30 2.59 10.80
N ILE A 146 7.33 1.96 11.39
CA ILE A 146 7.27 0.57 11.84
C ILE A 146 6.19 0.33 12.91
N PRO A 147 6.02 1.18 13.94
CA PRO A 147 4.94 1.05 14.90
C PRO A 147 3.55 1.08 14.26
N PHE A 148 3.34 1.94 13.25
CA PHE A 148 2.11 1.99 12.49
C PHE A 148 1.89 0.70 11.68
N LEU A 149 2.90 0.24 10.92
CA LEU A 149 2.85 -1.00 10.17
C LEU A 149 2.45 -2.19 11.06
N ASN A 150 3.16 -2.40 12.18
CA ASN A 150 2.92 -3.51 13.10
C ASN A 150 1.49 -3.51 13.70
N SER A 151 0.82 -2.37 13.71
CA SER A 151 -0.53 -2.26 14.28
C SER A 151 -1.66 -2.58 13.28
N VAL A 152 -1.39 -2.55 11.96
CA VAL A 152 -2.46 -2.64 10.95
C VAL A 152 -2.25 -3.74 9.90
N ILE A 153 -1.01 -4.24 9.74
CA ILE A 153 -0.72 -5.24 8.70
C ILE A 153 -0.70 -6.66 9.26
N ASN A 154 -1.04 -7.63 8.40
CA ASN A 154 -0.95 -9.07 8.68
C ASN A 154 -0.16 -9.82 7.59
N LEU A 155 0.30 -9.11 6.57
CA LEU A 155 0.97 -9.67 5.40
C LEU A 155 1.96 -8.66 4.84
N ILE A 156 3.16 -9.14 4.48
CA ILE A 156 4.19 -8.33 3.83
C ILE A 156 4.58 -8.96 2.50
N TYR A 157 4.68 -8.12 1.48
CA TYR A 157 5.34 -8.44 0.24
C TYR A 157 6.68 -7.70 0.19
N HIS A 158 7.76 -8.46 0.27
CA HIS A 158 9.12 -7.94 0.16
C HIS A 158 9.63 -8.09 -1.26
N MET A 159 10.05 -6.98 -1.84
CA MET A 159 10.64 -6.94 -3.18
C MET A 159 12.15 -6.82 -3.06
N ASP A 160 12.87 -7.85 -3.49
CA ASP A 160 14.32 -7.87 -3.53
C ASP A 160 14.79 -8.63 -4.79
N ASN A 161 15.86 -8.16 -5.44
CA ASN A 161 16.46 -8.78 -6.63
C ASN A 161 15.44 -9.15 -7.73
N GLN A 162 14.46 -8.29 -8.00
CA GLN A 162 13.38 -8.50 -8.97
C GLN A 162 12.40 -9.64 -8.60
N GLU A 163 12.50 -10.16 -7.39
CA GLU A 163 11.57 -11.16 -6.85
C GLU A 163 10.65 -10.53 -5.81
N LEU A 164 9.41 -10.98 -5.79
CA LEU A 164 8.41 -10.58 -4.81
C LEU A 164 8.11 -11.76 -3.89
N THR A 165 8.54 -11.67 -2.63
CA THR A 165 8.36 -12.73 -1.65
C THR A 165 7.29 -12.35 -0.62
N ARG A 166 6.35 -13.26 -0.40
CA ARG A 166 5.26 -13.11 0.57
C ARG A 166 5.67 -13.61 1.96
N TYR A 167 5.42 -12.79 2.99
CA TYR A 167 5.61 -13.13 4.41
C TYR A 167 4.31 -12.88 5.17
N VAL A 168 3.87 -13.87 5.96
CA VAL A 168 2.70 -13.75 6.81
C VAL A 168 3.11 -13.27 8.19
N GLY A 169 2.42 -12.26 8.70
CA GLY A 169 2.67 -11.61 9.97
C GLY A 169 2.94 -10.11 9.83
N ASP A 170 3.32 -9.50 10.93
CA ASP A 170 3.72 -8.11 11.02
C ASP A 170 5.19 -7.89 10.58
N TYR A 171 5.67 -6.66 10.70
CA TYR A 171 7.02 -6.29 10.28
C TYR A 171 8.09 -6.95 11.15
N ASP A 172 7.87 -7.11 12.45
CA ASP A 172 8.85 -7.72 13.35
C ASP A 172 9.01 -9.20 13.01
N LYS A 173 7.92 -9.90 12.74
CA LYS A 173 7.95 -11.28 12.29
C LYS A 173 8.63 -11.45 10.94
N PHE A 174 8.38 -10.54 10.02
CA PHE A 174 9.09 -10.49 8.74
C PHE A 174 10.61 -10.38 8.95
N GLN A 175 11.07 -9.48 9.81
CA GLN A 175 12.49 -9.28 10.09
C GLN A 175 13.15 -10.55 10.62
N GLU A 176 12.52 -11.24 11.56
CA GLU A 176 13.03 -12.52 12.09
C GLU A 176 13.19 -13.57 10.99
N VAL A 177 12.13 -13.78 10.20
CA VAL A 177 12.13 -14.80 9.13
C VAL A 177 13.12 -14.45 8.03
N TYR A 178 13.20 -13.16 7.66
CA TYR A 178 14.15 -12.68 6.65
C TYR A 178 15.60 -12.86 7.09
N ALA A 179 15.93 -12.49 8.33
CA ALA A 179 17.27 -12.68 8.89
C ALA A 179 17.67 -14.17 8.94
N MET A 180 16.74 -15.05 9.34
CA MET A 180 16.96 -16.50 9.35
C MET A 180 17.21 -17.03 7.94
N LYS A 181 16.40 -16.68 6.95
CA LYS A 181 16.59 -17.09 5.56
C LYS A 181 17.93 -16.61 4.98
N LYS A 182 18.28 -15.35 5.25
CA LYS A 182 19.56 -14.78 4.83
C LYS A 182 20.74 -15.57 5.42
N SER A 183 20.71 -15.86 6.72
CA SER A 183 21.75 -16.66 7.38
C SER A 183 21.85 -18.08 6.83
N GLN A 184 20.71 -18.72 6.53
CA GLN A 184 20.70 -20.05 5.90
C GLN A 184 21.32 -20.04 4.50
N LEU A 185 21.00 -19.03 3.69
CA LEU A 185 21.55 -18.85 2.35
C LEU A 185 23.07 -18.62 2.39
N GLU A 186 23.55 -17.76 3.30
CA GLU A 186 24.97 -17.52 3.50
C GLU A 186 25.71 -18.80 3.95
N ALA A 187 25.11 -19.55 4.85
CA ALA A 187 25.71 -20.85 5.30
C ALA A 187 25.75 -21.87 4.15
N ALA A 188 24.71 -21.96 3.34
CA ALA A 188 24.65 -22.82 2.16
C ALA A 188 25.72 -22.41 1.12
N TYR A 189 25.81 -21.11 0.83
CA TYR A 189 26.86 -20.55 -0.05
C TYR A 189 28.25 -20.91 0.43
N ASN A 190 28.57 -20.67 1.69
CA ASN A 190 29.90 -20.96 2.26
C ASN A 190 30.26 -22.47 2.19
N ARG A 191 29.26 -23.34 2.44
CA ARG A 191 29.45 -24.80 2.28
C ARG A 191 29.74 -25.17 0.84
N GLN A 192 28.95 -24.60 -0.11
CA GLN A 192 29.14 -24.87 -1.54
C GLN A 192 30.50 -24.34 -2.03
N GLN A 193 30.90 -23.13 -1.64
CA GLN A 193 32.20 -22.57 -2.01
C GLN A 193 33.36 -23.46 -1.52
N LYS A 194 33.25 -24.00 -0.31
CA LYS A 194 34.25 -24.97 0.23
C LYS A 194 34.26 -26.25 -0.62
N GLU A 195 33.09 -26.80 -0.94
CA GLU A 195 33.00 -28.00 -1.79
C GLU A 195 33.61 -27.76 -3.19
N ILE A 196 33.31 -26.61 -3.79
CA ILE A 196 33.89 -26.20 -5.07
C ILE A 196 35.41 -26.10 -4.99
N ALA A 197 35.93 -25.47 -3.93
CA ALA A 197 37.37 -25.37 -3.72
C ALA A 197 38.05 -26.74 -3.57
N ASP A 198 37.48 -27.64 -2.75
CA ASP A 198 37.99 -28.99 -2.53
C ASP A 198 37.96 -29.82 -3.84
N LEU A 199 36.88 -29.71 -4.62
CA LEU A 199 36.76 -30.39 -5.91
C LEU A 199 37.81 -29.86 -6.93
N ARG A 200 37.95 -28.54 -7.03
CA ARG A 200 38.95 -27.90 -7.92
C ARG A 200 40.36 -28.32 -7.55
N ASP A 201 40.72 -28.32 -6.27
CA ASP A 201 42.03 -28.71 -5.78
C ASP A 201 42.30 -30.18 -6.08
N PHE A 202 41.33 -31.08 -5.84
CA PHE A 202 41.44 -32.49 -6.20
C PHE A 202 41.67 -32.68 -7.70
N VAL A 203 40.91 -32.00 -8.55
CA VAL A 203 41.05 -32.09 -10.02
C VAL A 203 42.43 -31.59 -10.43
N ALA A 204 42.93 -30.48 -9.91
CA ALA A 204 44.23 -29.92 -10.20
C ALA A 204 45.35 -30.89 -9.91
N ARG A 205 45.30 -31.54 -8.72
CA ARG A 205 46.38 -32.50 -8.27
C ARG A 205 46.37 -33.83 -9.01
N ASN A 206 45.20 -34.27 -9.52
CA ASN A 206 45.03 -35.63 -10.03
C ASN A 206 44.81 -35.74 -11.54
N LYS A 207 44.58 -34.62 -12.27
CA LYS A 207 44.32 -34.62 -13.72
C LYS A 207 45.50 -35.17 -14.55
N ALA A 208 46.72 -34.96 -14.10
CA ALA A 208 47.92 -35.39 -14.83
C ALA A 208 48.33 -36.85 -14.56
N ARG A 209 47.80 -37.51 -13.52
CA ARG A 209 48.17 -38.89 -13.14
C ARG A 209 47.26 -39.89 -13.83
N VAL A 210 47.82 -40.86 -14.55
CA VAL A 210 47.10 -41.89 -15.30
C VAL A 210 46.16 -42.69 -14.40
N SER A 211 46.57 -43.09 -13.19
CA SER A 211 45.76 -43.88 -12.24
C SER A 211 44.56 -43.15 -11.65
N THR A 212 44.60 -41.82 -11.54
CA THR A 212 43.54 -41.01 -10.91
C THR A 212 42.76 -40.12 -11.90
N ARG A 213 43.15 -40.13 -13.18
CA ARG A 213 42.58 -39.29 -14.21
C ARG A 213 41.05 -39.45 -14.34
N ASN A 214 40.57 -40.70 -14.32
CA ASN A 214 39.11 -40.95 -14.45
C ASN A 214 38.31 -40.39 -13.26
N MET A 215 38.88 -40.45 -12.02
CA MET A 215 38.28 -39.83 -10.84
C MET A 215 38.27 -38.30 -10.94
N ALA A 216 39.37 -37.71 -11.41
CA ALA A 216 39.47 -36.27 -11.63
C ALA A 216 38.43 -35.77 -12.69
N MET A 217 38.29 -36.51 -13.79
CA MET A 217 37.30 -36.24 -14.83
C MET A 217 35.85 -36.32 -14.31
N SER A 218 35.54 -37.32 -13.45
CA SER A 218 34.25 -37.44 -12.82
C SER A 218 33.93 -36.25 -11.91
N ARG A 219 34.87 -35.77 -11.13
CA ARG A 219 34.72 -34.62 -10.26
C ARG A 219 34.67 -33.30 -11.03
N GLN A 220 35.38 -33.20 -12.16
CA GLN A 220 35.23 -32.05 -13.06
C GLN A 220 33.81 -31.98 -13.63
N LYS A 221 33.25 -33.10 -14.08
CA LYS A 221 31.85 -33.15 -14.54
C LYS A 221 30.84 -32.76 -13.46
N LYS A 222 31.13 -33.06 -12.17
CA LYS A 222 30.30 -32.62 -11.05
C LYS A 222 30.38 -31.11 -10.89
N LEU A 223 31.56 -30.50 -10.98
CA LEU A 223 31.75 -29.06 -10.94
C LEU A 223 31.00 -28.33 -12.10
N ASP A 224 31.13 -28.87 -13.32
CA ASP A 224 30.55 -28.29 -14.52
C ASP A 224 28.99 -28.32 -14.51
N LYS A 225 28.40 -29.22 -13.71
CA LYS A 225 26.95 -29.40 -13.55
C LYS A 225 26.39 -28.77 -12.29
N MET A 226 27.21 -28.16 -11.46
CA MET A 226 26.82 -27.60 -10.17
C MET A 226 26.16 -26.23 -10.38
N ASP A 227 24.91 -26.11 -9.95
CA ASP A 227 24.26 -24.81 -9.87
C ASP A 227 24.91 -23.99 -8.75
N VAL A 228 25.60 -22.92 -9.11
CA VAL A 228 26.32 -22.10 -8.16
C VAL A 228 25.35 -21.11 -7.50
N ILE A 229 25.31 -21.15 -6.16
CA ILE A 229 24.54 -20.20 -5.38
C ILE A 229 25.20 -18.82 -5.54
N GLU A 230 24.42 -17.83 -5.99
CA GLU A 230 24.84 -16.44 -6.06
C GLU A 230 24.27 -15.68 -4.86
N LEU A 231 25.14 -15.04 -4.09
CA LEU A 231 24.69 -14.06 -3.09
C LEU A 231 24.46 -12.73 -3.79
N ALA A 232 23.33 -12.09 -3.48
CA ALA A 232 23.10 -10.74 -3.93
C ALA A 232 24.24 -9.83 -3.48
N ALA A 233 24.78 -9.02 -4.41
CA ALA A 233 25.79 -8.05 -4.08
C ALA A 233 25.26 -7.08 -3.01
N GLU A 234 25.96 -7.00 -1.87
CA GLU A 234 25.61 -5.98 -0.86
C GLU A 234 25.69 -4.59 -1.53
N LYS A 235 24.60 -3.86 -1.48
CA LYS A 235 24.62 -2.47 -1.93
C LYS A 235 25.64 -1.72 -1.06
N PRO A 236 26.61 -0.99 -1.67
CA PRO A 236 27.60 -0.26 -0.89
C PRO A 236 26.85 0.70 0.03
N LYS A 237 27.18 0.63 1.34
CA LYS A 237 26.66 1.59 2.31
C LYS A 237 27.18 2.97 1.90
N PRO A 238 26.31 4.00 1.79
CA PRO A 238 26.77 5.34 1.48
C PRO A 238 27.71 5.81 2.61
N GLU A 239 28.97 6.04 2.29
CA GLU A 239 29.91 6.66 3.21
C GLU A 239 29.80 8.18 3.10
N PHE A 240 29.33 8.80 4.17
CA PHE A 240 29.29 10.25 4.27
C PHE A 240 30.54 10.75 5.01
N SER A 241 31.49 11.38 4.31
CA SER A 241 32.61 12.08 4.93
C SER A 241 32.25 13.56 5.06
N PHE A 242 31.98 14.01 6.28
CA PHE A 242 31.82 15.44 6.57
C PHE A 242 33.22 16.06 6.76
N LYS A 243 33.56 17.05 5.94
CA LYS A 243 34.74 17.89 6.20
C LYS A 243 34.40 18.81 7.36
N GLU A 244 35.29 18.89 8.36
CA GLU A 244 35.14 19.87 9.44
C GLU A 244 35.01 21.28 8.84
N GLY A 245 33.92 21.96 9.19
CA GLY A 245 33.71 23.36 8.83
C GLY A 245 34.75 24.24 9.52
N ARG A 246 35.18 25.31 8.85
CA ARG A 246 36.05 26.30 9.46
C ARG A 246 35.38 26.84 10.73
N THR A 247 36.06 26.71 11.86
CA THR A 247 35.72 27.46 13.10
C THR A 247 35.74 28.94 12.78
N THR A 248 34.56 29.56 12.87
CA THR A 248 34.46 31.05 12.86
C THR A 248 35.10 31.54 14.12
N GLY A 249 36.25 32.23 13.95
CA GLY A 249 36.90 32.99 15.01
C GLY A 249 36.14 34.24 15.38
#